data_5a8e4649585fdda654ec36583e893e9c
#
_entry.id   5a8e4649585fdda654ec36583e893e9c
#
_cell.length_a   1.000
_cell.length_b   1.000
_cell.length_c   1.000
_cell.angle_alpha   90.00
_cell.angle_beta   90.00
_cell.angle_gamma   90.00
#
_symmetry.space_group_name_H-M   'P 1'
#
loop_
_entity.id
_entity.type
_entity.pdbx_description
1 polymer ?
#
loop_
_entity_poly.entity_id
_entity_poly.type
_entity_poly.pdbx_seq_one_letter_code
_entity_poly.pdbx_strand_id
1 'polypeptide(L)'
;VCSSDLAVLEKVVTDIPAPSGDVNAPLRALIFDSYYDSYKGVIIYVRLKEGQIHPGDEFKLMATGSKFNVVECGLMHATQMEKTDGLYAGEVGYIAGSIKTLADAKVGDTVTLTSNPAEEPLPGYREAQPMVFCGIYPVDGAKYGDLKDAPEKLQLNDAAPSFEPENSDA
;
A
#
# COMPACT_ATOMS: atom_id res chain seq x y z
N VAL A 1 22.25 25.04 -12.72
CA VAL A 1 21.06 24.34 -13.21
C VAL A 1 21.14 24.31 -14.72
N CYS A 2 21.15 23.12 -15.32
CA CYS A 2 21.28 22.97 -16.77
C CYS A 2 19.98 23.43 -17.44
N SER A 3 20.05 24.06 -18.60
CA SER A 3 18.87 24.55 -19.32
C SER A 3 17.87 23.44 -19.66
N SER A 4 18.35 22.20 -19.80
CA SER A 4 17.53 20.99 -20.00
C SER A 4 16.68 20.66 -18.77
N ASP A 5 17.16 20.91 -17.55
CA ASP A 5 16.44 20.59 -16.32
C ASP A 5 15.24 21.53 -16.13
N LEU A 6 15.44 22.80 -16.44
CA LEU A 6 14.36 23.80 -16.44
C LEU A 6 13.28 23.48 -17.48
N ALA A 7 13.67 23.02 -18.67
CA ALA A 7 12.71 22.64 -19.71
C ALA A 7 11.86 21.42 -19.28
N VAL A 8 12.44 20.45 -18.56
CA VAL A 8 11.70 19.31 -18.01
C VAL A 8 10.72 19.77 -16.95
N LEU A 9 11.16 20.61 -16.01
CA LEU A 9 10.27 21.14 -14.96
C LEU A 9 9.12 21.97 -15.54
N GLU A 10 9.40 22.77 -16.54
CA GLU A 10 8.36 23.55 -17.25
C GLU A 10 7.35 22.63 -17.93
N LYS A 11 7.81 21.55 -18.57
CA LYS A 11 6.95 20.52 -19.15
C LYS A 11 6.08 19.81 -18.11
N VAL A 12 6.62 19.52 -16.93
CA VAL A 12 5.82 18.94 -15.83
C VAL A 12 4.68 19.90 -15.44
N VAL A 13 4.96 21.19 -15.30
CA VAL A 13 3.95 22.17 -14.89
C VAL A 13 2.90 22.41 -15.98
N THR A 14 3.31 22.40 -17.25
CA THR A 14 2.40 22.73 -18.38
C THR A 14 1.59 21.54 -18.88
N ASP A 15 2.19 20.35 -18.89
CA ASP A 15 1.63 19.19 -19.59
C ASP A 15 0.97 18.17 -18.64
N ILE A 16 1.32 18.18 -17.33
CA ILE A 16 0.72 17.29 -16.35
C ILE A 16 -0.44 17.99 -15.64
N PRO A 17 -1.68 17.51 -15.80
CA PRO A 17 -2.82 18.11 -15.12
C PRO A 17 -2.73 17.93 -13.61
N ALA A 18 -3.20 18.92 -12.85
CA ALA A 18 -3.34 18.80 -11.41
C ALA A 18 -4.25 17.61 -11.02
N PRO A 19 -4.04 17.01 -9.84
CA PRO A 19 -4.94 15.98 -9.33
C PRO A 19 -6.39 16.49 -9.31
N SER A 20 -7.31 15.66 -9.77
CA SER A 20 -8.75 15.94 -9.76
C SER A 20 -9.45 14.96 -8.86
N GLY A 21 -10.54 15.38 -8.23
CA GLY A 21 -11.39 14.53 -7.41
C GLY A 21 -12.43 15.36 -6.66
N ASP A 22 -13.53 14.71 -6.28
CA ASP A 22 -14.57 15.31 -5.46
C ASP A 22 -14.40 14.87 -4.01
N VAL A 23 -14.12 15.82 -3.12
CA VAL A 23 -13.95 15.58 -1.68
C VAL A 23 -15.24 15.09 -1.01
N ASN A 24 -16.41 15.42 -1.57
CA ASN A 24 -17.71 15.04 -1.02
C ASN A 24 -18.24 13.71 -1.57
N ALA A 25 -17.57 13.13 -2.55
CA ALA A 25 -17.92 11.81 -3.07
C ALA A 25 -17.57 10.69 -2.07
N PRO A 26 -18.15 9.48 -2.23
CA PRO A 26 -17.71 8.32 -1.48
C PRO A 26 -16.21 8.08 -1.64
N LEU A 27 -15.53 7.76 -0.53
CA LEU A 27 -14.08 7.56 -0.53
C LEU A 27 -13.69 6.43 -1.49
N ARG A 28 -12.77 6.74 -2.39
CA ARG A 28 -12.03 5.78 -3.22
C ARG A 28 -10.54 6.11 -3.18
N ALA A 29 -9.78 5.33 -2.45
CA ALA A 29 -8.34 5.47 -2.38
C ALA A 29 -7.68 4.17 -2.83
N LEU A 30 -6.65 4.27 -3.67
CA LEU A 30 -5.89 3.13 -4.18
C LEU A 30 -4.67 2.88 -3.28
N ILE A 31 -4.51 1.66 -2.80
CA ILE A 31 -3.29 1.23 -2.12
C ILE A 31 -2.22 0.99 -3.18
N PHE A 32 -1.12 1.72 -3.14
CA PHE A 32 -0.01 1.52 -4.06
C PHE A 32 1.22 0.89 -3.41
N ASP A 33 1.29 0.91 -2.08
CA ASP A 33 2.34 0.24 -1.30
C ASP A 33 1.88 -0.01 0.12
N SER A 34 2.58 -0.88 0.86
CA SER A 34 2.34 -1.15 2.26
C SER A 34 3.66 -1.46 2.98
N TYR A 35 3.72 -1.08 4.25
CA TYR A 35 4.90 -1.24 5.08
C TYR A 35 4.50 -1.71 6.47
N TYR A 36 5.27 -2.62 7.06
CA TYR A 36 5.07 -3.06 8.43
C TYR A 36 5.98 -2.28 9.39
N ASP A 37 5.35 -1.59 10.32
CA ASP A 37 6.00 -0.92 11.44
C ASP A 37 5.76 -1.69 12.73
N SER A 38 6.82 -1.95 13.51
CA SER A 38 6.73 -2.73 14.74
C SER A 38 5.89 -2.09 15.84
N TYR A 39 5.65 -0.78 15.77
CA TYR A 39 4.87 0.00 16.75
C TYR A 39 3.46 0.33 16.28
N LYS A 40 3.31 0.62 15.00
CA LYS A 40 2.03 1.08 14.39
C LYS A 40 1.28 -0.05 13.67
N GLY A 41 1.91 -1.20 13.46
CA GLY A 41 1.38 -2.27 12.64
C GLY A 41 1.54 -1.99 11.14
N VAL A 42 0.62 -2.47 10.32
CA VAL A 42 0.68 -2.22 8.89
C VAL A 42 0.25 -0.78 8.57
N ILE A 43 1.13 -0.08 7.88
CA ILE A 43 0.89 1.24 7.29
C ILE A 43 0.65 1.04 5.81
N ILE A 44 -0.47 1.52 5.30
CA ILE A 44 -0.78 1.49 3.87
C ILE A 44 -0.54 2.86 3.26
N TYR A 45 0.11 2.87 2.10
CA TYR A 45 0.29 4.08 1.29
C TYR A 45 -0.81 4.16 0.25
N VAL A 46 -1.51 5.28 0.25
CA VAL A 46 -2.73 5.46 -0.53
C VAL A 46 -2.69 6.73 -1.38
N ARG A 47 -3.30 6.64 -2.54
CA ARG A 47 -3.66 7.80 -3.34
C ARG A 47 -5.18 7.96 -3.34
N LEU A 48 -5.66 9.06 -2.79
CA LEU A 48 -7.08 9.37 -2.79
C LEU A 48 -7.50 9.89 -4.17
N LYS A 49 -8.46 9.20 -4.77
CA LYS A 49 -9.07 9.63 -6.02
C LYS A 49 -10.29 10.47 -5.76
N GLU A 50 -11.08 10.10 -4.78
CA GLU A 50 -12.32 10.76 -4.38
C GLU A 50 -12.54 10.62 -2.89
N GLY A 51 -13.33 11.52 -2.32
CA GLY A 51 -13.70 11.51 -0.92
C GLY A 51 -12.62 12.05 0.00
N GLN A 52 -12.76 11.73 1.26
CA GLN A 52 -11.87 12.12 2.35
C GLN A 52 -11.86 11.05 3.44
N ILE A 53 -10.82 11.02 4.27
CA ILE A 53 -10.67 10.09 5.40
C ILE A 53 -9.97 10.77 6.56
N HIS A 54 -10.44 10.49 7.78
CA HIS A 54 -9.92 11.10 9.00
C HIS A 54 -9.54 10.05 10.05
N PRO A 55 -8.69 10.37 11.00
CA PRO A 55 -8.46 9.53 12.17
C PRO A 55 -9.78 9.26 12.92
N GLY A 56 -10.01 8.00 13.26
CA GLY A 56 -11.25 7.53 13.89
C GLY A 56 -12.29 6.96 12.92
N ASP A 57 -12.16 7.19 11.62
CA ASP A 57 -13.03 6.60 10.63
C ASP A 57 -12.84 5.08 10.53
N GLU A 58 -13.94 4.36 10.27
CA GLU A 58 -13.89 2.95 9.91
C GLU A 58 -13.84 2.82 8.38
N PHE A 59 -12.77 2.20 7.88
CA PHE A 59 -12.63 1.93 6.46
C PHE A 59 -12.71 0.43 6.15
N LYS A 60 -13.04 0.12 4.91
CA LYS A 60 -13.14 -1.23 4.37
C LYS A 60 -12.22 -1.36 3.15
N LEU A 61 -11.55 -2.47 3.05
CA LEU A 61 -10.83 -2.92 1.86
C LEU A 61 -11.81 -3.65 0.93
N MET A 62 -11.91 -3.22 -0.32
CA MET A 62 -12.97 -3.71 -1.20
C MET A 62 -12.71 -5.13 -1.70
N ALA A 63 -11.45 -5.53 -1.91
CA ALA A 63 -11.11 -6.88 -2.38
C ALA A 63 -11.27 -7.93 -1.28
N THR A 64 -10.78 -7.65 -0.06
CA THR A 64 -10.83 -8.61 1.05
C THR A 64 -12.12 -8.50 1.87
N GLY A 65 -12.79 -7.34 1.84
CA GLY A 65 -13.94 -7.04 2.67
C GLY A 65 -13.59 -6.74 4.14
N SER A 66 -12.32 -6.78 4.50
CA SER A 66 -11.83 -6.52 5.85
C SER A 66 -12.04 -5.08 6.26
N LYS A 67 -12.38 -4.87 7.54
CA LYS A 67 -12.66 -3.55 8.10
C LYS A 67 -11.65 -3.20 9.18
N PHE A 68 -11.23 -1.94 9.19
CA PHE A 68 -10.25 -1.41 10.11
C PHE A 68 -10.57 0.02 10.50
N ASN A 69 -10.04 0.47 11.64
CA ASN A 69 -10.15 1.86 12.07
C ASN A 69 -8.87 2.62 11.73
N VAL A 70 -9.02 3.86 11.27
CA VAL A 70 -7.90 4.78 11.07
C VAL A 70 -7.40 5.24 12.43
N VAL A 71 -6.19 4.86 12.78
CA VAL A 71 -5.51 5.33 14.00
C VAL A 71 -4.83 6.67 13.73
N GLU A 72 -4.19 6.77 12.57
CA GLU A 72 -3.45 7.94 12.14
C GLU A 72 -3.43 8.00 10.61
N CYS A 73 -3.46 9.20 10.05
CA CYS A 73 -3.20 9.42 8.63
C CYS A 73 -2.33 10.66 8.45
N GLY A 74 -1.76 10.80 7.27
CA GLY A 74 -0.93 11.95 6.96
C GLY A 74 -0.43 11.96 5.53
N LEU A 75 0.15 13.08 5.13
CA LEU A 75 0.73 13.29 3.82
C LEU A 75 2.10 12.63 3.69
N MET A 76 2.38 12.14 2.50
CA MET A 76 3.66 11.55 2.15
C MET A 76 4.49 12.58 1.38
N HIS A 77 5.56 13.06 2.00
CA HIS A 77 6.56 13.90 1.37
C HIS A 77 7.77 13.05 0.93
N ALA A 78 8.61 13.61 0.07
CA ALA A 78 9.77 12.90 -0.48
C ALA A 78 10.77 12.41 0.61
N THR A 79 10.83 13.09 1.75
CA THR A 79 11.80 12.78 2.81
C THR A 79 11.17 12.40 4.15
N GLN A 80 9.89 12.66 4.35
CA GLN A 80 9.22 12.44 5.63
C GLN A 80 7.72 12.28 5.47
N MET A 81 7.11 11.63 6.45
CA MET A 81 5.66 11.57 6.61
C MET A 81 5.21 12.70 7.55
N GLU A 82 4.20 13.45 7.14
CA GLU A 82 3.60 14.51 7.94
C GLU A 82 2.20 14.09 8.38
N LYS A 83 2.01 13.97 9.68
CA LYS A 83 0.70 13.66 10.26
C LYS A 83 -0.27 14.81 10.03
N THR A 84 -1.47 14.48 9.56
CA THR A 84 -2.55 15.44 9.28
C THR A 84 -3.85 15.03 9.94
N ASP A 85 -4.79 15.97 10.01
CA ASP A 85 -6.14 15.72 10.54
C ASP A 85 -7.05 14.96 9.55
N GLY A 86 -6.60 14.76 8.32
CA GLY A 86 -7.31 14.03 7.28
C GLY A 86 -6.54 14.00 5.97
N LEU A 87 -6.98 13.15 5.06
CA LEU A 87 -6.55 13.09 3.67
C LEU A 87 -7.73 13.36 2.76
N TYR A 88 -7.49 14.06 1.67
CA TYR A 88 -8.51 14.55 0.74
C TYR A 88 -8.26 14.07 -0.69
N ALA A 89 -9.30 14.10 -1.50
CA ALA A 89 -9.22 13.75 -2.91
C ALA A 89 -8.07 14.48 -3.63
N GLY A 90 -7.27 13.72 -4.37
CA GLY A 90 -6.07 14.20 -5.08
C GLY A 90 -4.76 14.05 -4.31
N GLU A 91 -4.81 13.79 -3.01
CA GLU A 91 -3.62 13.66 -2.18
C GLU A 91 -3.04 12.24 -2.19
N VAL A 92 -1.74 12.19 -1.90
CA VAL A 92 -0.99 10.96 -1.64
C VAL A 92 -0.53 10.99 -0.20
N GLY A 93 -0.87 9.93 0.53
CA GLY A 93 -0.56 9.87 1.94
C GLY A 93 -0.46 8.45 2.47
N TYR A 94 -0.45 8.35 3.78
CA TYR A 94 -0.44 7.08 4.49
C TYR A 94 -1.61 6.97 5.46
N ILE A 95 -2.04 5.74 5.71
CA ILE A 95 -3.03 5.39 6.73
C ILE A 95 -2.41 4.32 7.61
N ALA A 96 -2.27 4.60 8.90
CA ALA A 96 -1.99 3.60 9.91
C ALA A 96 -3.33 3.12 10.48
N GLY A 97 -3.64 1.88 10.21
CA GLY A 97 -4.84 1.23 10.72
C GLY A 97 -4.51 0.18 11.77
N SER A 98 -5.53 -0.44 12.34
CA SER A 98 -5.36 -1.60 13.21
C SER A 98 -5.11 -2.90 12.42
N ILE A 99 -4.49 -2.81 11.25
CA ILE A 99 -4.20 -3.93 10.37
C ILE A 99 -3.05 -4.74 10.96
N LYS A 100 -3.27 -6.04 11.19
CA LYS A 100 -2.30 -6.90 11.87
C LYS A 100 -1.35 -7.61 10.90
N THR A 101 -1.80 -7.89 9.69
CA THR A 101 -1.03 -8.64 8.69
C THR A 101 -1.05 -7.94 7.34
N LEU A 102 0.07 -7.97 6.62
CA LEU A 102 0.15 -7.43 5.25
C LEU A 102 -0.75 -8.17 4.27
N ALA A 103 -1.04 -9.44 4.51
CA ALA A 103 -1.96 -10.22 3.70
C ALA A 103 -3.37 -9.63 3.63
N ASP A 104 -3.76 -8.86 4.67
CA ASP A 104 -5.05 -8.18 4.70
C ASP A 104 -5.09 -6.90 3.85
N ALA A 105 -3.93 -6.31 3.55
CA ALA A 105 -3.81 -5.03 2.82
C ALA A 105 -3.02 -5.22 1.51
N LYS A 106 -3.67 -5.77 0.51
CA LYS A 106 -3.03 -6.01 -0.80
C LYS A 106 -2.82 -4.71 -1.57
N VAL A 107 -1.63 -4.57 -2.17
CA VAL A 107 -1.34 -3.51 -3.13
C VAL A 107 -2.30 -3.63 -4.32
N GLY A 108 -2.88 -2.51 -4.73
CA GLY A 108 -3.89 -2.47 -5.79
C GLY A 108 -5.33 -2.56 -5.29
N ASP A 109 -5.56 -2.81 -3.98
CA ASP A 109 -6.91 -2.79 -3.41
C ASP A 109 -7.41 -1.35 -3.23
N THR A 110 -8.71 -1.22 -3.14
CA THR A 110 -9.41 0.06 -2.93
C THR A 110 -9.89 0.17 -1.50
N VAL A 111 -9.55 1.30 -0.89
CA VAL A 111 -10.04 1.71 0.43
C VAL A 111 -11.30 2.53 0.25
N THR A 112 -12.36 2.19 1.00
CA THR A 112 -13.61 2.96 1.08
C THR A 112 -14.08 3.09 2.53
N LEU A 113 -14.90 4.09 2.85
CA LEU A 113 -15.49 4.23 4.18
C LEU A 113 -16.63 3.22 4.37
N THR A 114 -16.74 2.67 5.57
CA THR A 114 -17.86 1.77 5.92
C THR A 114 -19.19 2.55 6.02
N SER A 115 -19.14 3.81 6.44
CA SER A 115 -20.31 4.68 6.60
C SER A 115 -20.93 5.14 5.26
N ASN A 116 -20.09 5.29 4.23
CA ASN A 116 -20.50 5.70 2.88
C ASN A 116 -19.64 4.94 1.84
N PRO A 117 -19.92 3.65 1.62
CA PRO A 117 -19.10 2.82 0.77
C PRO A 117 -19.27 3.19 -0.71
N ALA A 118 -18.15 3.17 -1.43
CA ALA A 118 -18.17 3.27 -2.88
C ALA A 118 -18.75 1.98 -3.51
N GLU A 119 -19.43 2.11 -4.63
CA GLU A 119 -20.05 0.98 -5.34
C GLU A 119 -19.02 0.18 -6.13
N GLU A 120 -18.04 0.85 -6.73
CA GLU A 120 -17.05 0.23 -7.62
C GLU A 120 -15.62 0.48 -7.13
N PRO A 121 -14.76 -0.56 -7.15
CA PRO A 121 -13.36 -0.40 -6.84
C PRO A 121 -12.63 0.39 -7.95
N LEU A 122 -11.52 1.01 -7.59
CA LEU A 122 -10.60 1.57 -8.56
C LEU A 122 -9.93 0.44 -9.36
N PRO A 123 -9.55 0.67 -10.62
CA PRO A 123 -8.74 -0.29 -11.35
C PRO A 123 -7.41 -0.47 -10.60
N GLY A 124 -7.22 -1.67 -10.07
CA GLY A 124 -6.02 -2.05 -9.32
C GLY A 124 -4.84 -2.37 -10.24
N TYR A 125 -3.70 -2.61 -9.63
CA TYR A 125 -2.54 -3.14 -10.33
C TYR A 125 -2.80 -4.60 -10.73
N ARG A 126 -2.27 -5.00 -11.89
CA ARG A 126 -2.24 -6.42 -12.24
C ARG A 126 -1.23 -7.12 -11.33
N GLU A 127 -1.60 -8.26 -10.78
CA GLU A 127 -0.64 -9.11 -10.08
C GLU A 127 0.48 -9.48 -11.05
N ALA A 128 1.72 -9.20 -10.63
CA ALA A 128 2.89 -9.61 -11.40
C ALA A 128 2.96 -11.14 -11.38
N GLN A 129 3.05 -11.75 -12.56
CA GLN A 129 3.30 -13.18 -12.62
C GLN A 129 4.77 -13.44 -12.31
N PRO A 130 5.11 -14.37 -11.40
CA PRO A 130 6.48 -14.75 -11.14
C PRO A 130 7.16 -15.22 -12.44
N MET A 131 8.29 -14.61 -12.78
CA MET A 131 9.05 -14.95 -13.98
C MET A 131 10.34 -15.69 -13.67
N VAL A 132 10.81 -15.62 -12.44
CA VAL A 132 12.04 -16.26 -11.98
C VAL A 132 11.72 -17.12 -10.78
N PHE A 133 12.14 -18.38 -10.85
CA PHE A 133 11.98 -19.35 -9.77
C PHE A 133 13.38 -19.83 -9.37
N CYS A 134 13.59 -19.94 -8.06
CA CYS A 134 14.85 -20.49 -7.53
C CYS A 134 14.56 -21.30 -6.25
N GLY A 135 15.28 -22.39 -6.08
CA GLY A 135 15.33 -23.14 -4.81
C GLY A 135 16.34 -22.49 -3.86
N ILE A 136 15.94 -22.28 -2.61
CA ILE A 136 16.81 -21.77 -1.55
C ILE A 136 16.99 -22.86 -0.51
N TYR A 137 18.26 -23.22 -0.26
CA TYR A 137 18.62 -24.30 0.65
C TYR A 137 19.57 -23.78 1.74
N PRO A 138 19.40 -24.21 3.01
CA PRO A 138 20.34 -23.84 4.06
C PRO A 138 21.67 -24.55 3.83
N VAL A 139 22.78 -23.84 4.08
CA VAL A 139 24.13 -24.43 4.01
C VAL A 139 24.32 -25.50 5.10
N ASP A 140 23.74 -25.25 6.28
CA ASP A 140 23.70 -26.16 7.41
C ASP A 140 22.27 -26.63 7.67
N GLY A 141 22.01 -27.93 7.68
CA GLY A 141 20.68 -28.50 7.94
C GLY A 141 20.07 -28.10 9.28
N ALA A 142 20.90 -27.74 10.28
CA ALA A 142 20.45 -27.24 11.59
C ALA A 142 19.76 -25.86 11.52
N LYS A 143 19.90 -25.11 10.44
CA LYS A 143 19.34 -23.76 10.25
C LYS A 143 18.06 -23.74 9.41
N TYR A 144 17.45 -24.88 9.16
CA TYR A 144 16.22 -24.94 8.35
C TYR A 144 15.08 -24.11 8.97
N GLY A 145 14.96 -24.11 10.31
CA GLY A 145 13.96 -23.28 10.99
C GLY A 145 14.13 -21.78 10.70
N ASP A 146 15.37 -21.30 10.76
CA ASP A 146 15.68 -19.90 10.47
C ASP A 146 15.39 -19.55 8.99
N LEU A 147 15.68 -20.50 8.07
CA LEU A 147 15.37 -20.32 6.66
C LEU A 147 13.87 -20.26 6.39
N LYS A 148 13.07 -21.04 7.11
CA LYS A 148 11.61 -21.02 7.00
C LYS A 148 11.01 -19.69 7.43
N ASP A 149 11.51 -19.12 8.53
CA ASP A 149 11.01 -17.87 9.11
C ASP A 149 11.47 -16.62 8.33
N ALA A 150 12.60 -16.70 7.61
CA ALA A 150 13.16 -15.56 6.90
C ALA A 150 12.28 -15.05 5.74
N PRO A 151 11.68 -15.91 4.88
CA PRO A 151 10.74 -15.48 3.84
C PRO A 151 9.48 -14.82 4.42
N GLU A 152 8.93 -15.33 5.52
CA GLU A 152 7.77 -14.74 6.18
C GLU A 152 8.09 -13.31 6.67
N LYS A 153 9.30 -13.10 7.23
CA LYS A 153 9.77 -11.77 7.63
C LYS A 153 10.01 -10.85 6.42
N LEU A 154 10.51 -11.40 5.31
CA LEU A 154 10.70 -10.63 4.09
C LEU A 154 9.37 -10.18 3.50
N GLN A 155 8.36 -11.05 3.48
CA GLN A 155 7.01 -10.73 3.02
C GLN A 155 6.32 -9.64 3.84
N LEU A 156 6.77 -9.38 5.07
CA LEU A 156 6.25 -8.25 5.86
C LEU A 156 6.58 -6.89 5.23
N ASN A 157 7.62 -6.80 4.42
CA ASN A 157 8.07 -5.56 3.79
C ASN A 157 8.08 -5.60 2.26
N ASP A 158 7.91 -6.79 1.68
CA ASP A 158 7.90 -6.99 0.23
C ASP A 158 6.82 -8.01 -0.13
N ALA A 159 5.73 -7.54 -0.72
CA ALA A 159 4.60 -8.38 -1.12
C ALA A 159 4.83 -9.09 -2.48
N ALA A 160 5.92 -8.81 -3.20
CA ALA A 160 6.19 -9.36 -4.52
C ALA A 160 6.65 -10.83 -4.50
N PRO A 161 7.48 -11.31 -3.55
CA PRO A 161 7.91 -12.70 -3.51
C PRO A 161 6.81 -13.65 -3.05
N SER A 162 6.65 -14.76 -3.73
CA SER A 162 5.88 -15.91 -3.27
C SER A 162 6.82 -17.05 -2.89
N PHE A 163 6.58 -17.69 -1.75
CA PHE A 163 7.40 -18.77 -1.24
C PHE A 163 6.52 -20.00 -1.01
N GLU A 164 6.99 -21.12 -1.48
CA GLU A 164 6.37 -22.41 -1.23
C GLU A 164 7.42 -23.39 -0.70
N PRO A 165 7.11 -24.17 0.36
CA PRO A 165 7.98 -25.28 0.77
C PRO A 165 8.06 -26.30 -0.36
N GLU A 166 9.27 -26.65 -0.80
CA GLU A 166 9.44 -27.72 -1.74
C GLU A 166 9.28 -29.07 -1.03
N ASN A 167 8.24 -29.81 -1.38
CA ASN A 167 8.04 -31.20 -0.97
C ASN A 167 8.52 -32.07 -2.10
N SER A 168 9.75 -32.57 -2.03
CA SER A 168 10.17 -33.66 -2.89
C SER A 168 9.71 -34.97 -2.27
N ASP A 169 8.73 -35.63 -2.89
CA ASP A 169 8.49 -37.04 -2.66
C ASP A 169 9.65 -37.84 -3.27
N ALA A 170 10.69 -38.09 -2.47
CA ALA A 170 11.80 -38.96 -2.81
C ALA A 170 11.66 -40.30 -2.12
#